data_368d595edef8f0d27f57304e6a9e6d1c
#
_entry.id   368d595edef8f0d27f57304e6a9e6d1c
#
_cell.length_a   1.000
_cell.length_b   1.000
_cell.length_c   1.000
_cell.angle_alpha   90.00
_cell.angle_beta   90.00
_cell.angle_gamma   90.00
#
_symmetry.space_group_name_H-M   'P 1'
#
loop_
_entity.id
_entity.type
_entity.pdbx_description
1 polymer ?
#
loop_
_entity_poly.entity_id
_entity_poly.type
_entity_poly.pdbx_seq_one_letter_code
_entity_poly.pdbx_strand_id
1 'polypeptide(L)'
;TLPEYVVGKILSLTEKNYNDQMLRETLWNSKALSSDVTAAINPVFSSVHDPENVARLSYGLAFAKYTGSRGKVGASDADAEIMQEIRQAFEKNEVAYQVGGFNKTDEGGGGTVAKFLAYYGIRTVDAGPALISMHSLFEISSKADLYETYRAYKVFFGIK
;
A
#
# COMPACT_ATOMS: atom_id res chain seq x y z
N THR A 1 17.80 -8.53 1.38
CA THR A 1 16.69 -8.17 2.29
C THR A 1 16.09 -9.40 2.95
N LEU A 2 15.30 -9.22 4.04
CA LEU A 2 14.65 -10.35 4.70
C LEU A 2 13.67 -11.11 3.77
N PRO A 3 12.77 -10.45 3.02
CA PRO A 3 11.90 -11.14 2.07
C PRO A 3 12.67 -11.96 1.03
N GLU A 4 13.69 -11.38 0.44
CA GLU A 4 14.55 -12.07 -0.54
C GLU A 4 15.23 -13.32 0.05
N TYR A 5 15.78 -13.16 1.26
CA TYR A 5 16.41 -14.29 1.97
C TYR A 5 15.42 -15.42 2.27
N VAL A 6 14.22 -15.06 2.78
CA VAL A 6 13.20 -16.06 3.15
C VAL A 6 12.68 -16.78 1.91
N VAL A 7 12.35 -16.06 0.84
CA VAL A 7 11.88 -16.65 -0.43
C VAL A 7 12.97 -17.54 -1.03
N GLY A 8 14.21 -17.07 -1.11
CA GLY A 8 15.33 -17.86 -1.60
C GLY A 8 15.57 -19.12 -0.77
N LYS A 9 15.42 -19.03 0.56
CA LYS A 9 15.56 -20.20 1.44
C LYS A 9 14.43 -21.20 1.23
N ILE A 10 13.20 -20.75 1.07
CA ILE A 10 12.06 -21.63 0.75
C ILE A 10 12.32 -22.35 -0.57
N LEU A 11 12.63 -21.61 -1.63
CA LEU A 11 12.91 -22.18 -2.95
C LEU A 11 14.06 -23.20 -2.90
N SER A 12 15.14 -22.91 -2.17
CA SER A 12 16.26 -23.82 -2.04
C SER A 12 15.92 -25.13 -1.33
N LEU A 13 14.84 -25.18 -0.55
CA LEU A 13 14.36 -26.36 0.16
C LEU A 13 13.27 -27.12 -0.60
N THR A 14 12.56 -26.45 -1.50
CA THR A 14 11.42 -27.04 -2.24
C THR A 14 11.77 -27.42 -3.68
N GLU A 15 12.71 -26.69 -4.30
CA GLU A 15 13.07 -26.86 -5.70
C GLU A 15 14.40 -27.59 -5.88
N LYS A 16 14.40 -28.69 -6.67
CA LYS A 16 15.59 -29.52 -6.90
C LYS A 16 16.74 -28.79 -7.59
N ASN A 17 16.42 -27.81 -8.44
CA ASN A 17 17.40 -27.11 -9.28
C ASN A 17 17.35 -25.60 -9.00
N TYR A 18 17.25 -25.22 -7.73
CA TYR A 18 17.21 -23.80 -7.34
C TYR A 18 18.38 -23.02 -7.92
N ASN A 19 18.09 -21.85 -8.43
CA ASN A 19 19.05 -20.86 -8.91
C ASN A 19 18.52 -19.43 -8.71
N ASP A 20 19.40 -18.44 -8.89
CA ASP A 20 19.05 -17.03 -8.67
C ASP A 20 17.98 -16.52 -9.63
N GLN A 21 17.87 -17.08 -10.83
CA GLN A 21 16.82 -16.70 -11.77
C GLN A 21 15.43 -17.06 -11.25
N MET A 22 15.28 -18.24 -10.64
CA MET A 22 14.03 -18.67 -10.02
C MET A 22 13.60 -17.71 -8.89
N LEU A 23 14.56 -17.25 -8.08
CA LEU A 23 14.27 -16.25 -7.05
C LEU A 23 13.74 -14.94 -7.67
N ARG A 24 14.40 -14.44 -8.70
CA ARG A 24 13.98 -13.21 -9.39
C ARG A 24 12.60 -13.34 -10.01
N GLU A 25 12.32 -14.44 -10.68
CA GLU A 25 11.01 -14.74 -11.27
C GLU A 25 9.91 -14.87 -10.22
N THR A 26 10.22 -15.49 -9.08
CA THR A 26 9.29 -15.61 -7.96
C THR A 26 8.94 -14.23 -7.39
N LEU A 27 9.92 -13.37 -7.17
CA LEU A 27 9.69 -12.00 -6.69
C LEU A 27 8.91 -11.17 -7.72
N TRP A 28 9.25 -11.27 -9.00
CA TRP A 28 8.56 -10.59 -10.09
C TRP A 28 7.08 -10.99 -10.20
N ASN A 29 6.77 -12.27 -9.98
CA ASN A 29 5.40 -12.79 -9.99
C ASN A 29 4.67 -12.62 -8.64
N SER A 30 5.33 -12.02 -7.65
CA SER A 30 4.74 -11.77 -6.34
C SER A 30 3.92 -10.49 -6.32
N LYS A 31 2.95 -10.46 -5.41
CA LYS A 31 2.13 -9.28 -5.12
C LYS A 31 2.31 -8.91 -3.66
N ALA A 32 2.37 -7.64 -3.37
CA ALA A 32 2.47 -7.14 -2.01
C ALA A 32 1.50 -5.99 -1.75
N LEU A 33 0.89 -6.03 -0.58
CA LEU A 33 0.17 -4.92 -0.02
C LEU A 33 1.03 -4.35 1.09
N SER A 34 1.54 -3.15 0.87
CA SER A 34 2.28 -2.40 1.89
C SER A 34 1.29 -1.85 2.90
N SER A 35 1.28 -2.46 4.08
CA SER A 35 0.35 -2.13 5.16
C SER A 35 0.82 -0.87 5.87
N ASP A 36 0.69 0.27 5.22
CA ASP A 36 1.06 1.56 5.77
C ASP A 36 -0.16 2.47 5.87
N VAL A 37 -0.14 3.38 6.83
CA VAL A 37 -1.18 4.38 7.03
C VAL A 37 -1.04 5.51 6.02
N THR A 38 -2.14 6.17 5.71
CA THR A 38 -2.14 7.37 4.87
C THR A 38 -2.73 8.57 5.60
N ALA A 39 -2.30 9.78 5.25
CA ALA A 39 -2.84 10.98 5.86
C ALA A 39 -4.27 11.24 5.36
N ALA A 40 -5.20 11.36 6.30
CA ALA A 40 -6.53 11.89 6.03
C ALA A 40 -6.48 13.42 5.93
N ILE A 41 -7.49 14.01 5.27
CA ILE A 41 -7.62 15.47 5.24
C ILE A 41 -7.62 16.03 6.66
N ASN A 42 -6.67 16.93 6.92
CA ASN A 42 -6.56 17.59 8.21
C ASN A 42 -7.21 18.97 8.12
N PRO A 43 -8.25 19.27 8.92
CA PRO A 43 -8.93 20.56 8.87
C PRO A 43 -8.01 21.75 9.18
N VAL A 44 -6.98 21.53 10.01
CA VAL A 44 -6.03 22.59 10.43
C VAL A 44 -5.01 22.87 9.32
N PHE A 45 -4.65 21.87 8.54
CA PHE A 45 -3.62 21.95 7.49
C PHE A 45 -4.18 21.55 6.12
N SER A 46 -5.41 21.96 5.82
CA SER A 46 -6.08 21.59 4.57
C SER A 46 -5.37 22.07 3.31
N SER A 47 -4.57 23.13 3.41
CA SER A 47 -3.86 23.74 2.26
C SER A 47 -2.82 22.82 1.61
N VAL A 48 -2.26 21.85 2.35
CA VAL A 48 -1.26 20.91 1.84
C VAL A 48 -1.89 19.69 1.13
N HIS A 49 -3.20 19.53 1.26
CA HIS A 49 -3.94 18.43 0.65
C HIS A 49 -4.54 18.82 -0.69
N ASP A 50 -4.63 17.86 -1.59
CA ASP A 50 -5.52 17.94 -2.76
C ASP A 50 -6.91 17.44 -2.34
N PRO A 51 -7.94 18.32 -2.28
CA PRO A 51 -9.26 17.94 -1.75
C PRO A 51 -9.96 16.85 -2.55
N GLU A 52 -9.60 16.67 -3.83
CA GLU A 52 -10.20 15.66 -4.71
C GLU A 52 -9.60 14.29 -4.52
N ASN A 53 -8.33 14.24 -4.07
CA ASN A 53 -7.57 12.99 -4.00
C ASN A 53 -7.12 12.62 -2.58
N VAL A 54 -7.49 13.38 -1.56
CA VAL A 54 -7.10 13.09 -0.18
C VAL A 54 -8.00 12.06 0.46
N ALA A 55 -7.42 11.14 1.24
CA ALA A 55 -8.19 10.19 2.03
C ALA A 55 -9.01 10.88 3.14
N ARG A 56 -10.12 10.26 3.52
CA ARG A 56 -11.04 10.76 4.56
C ARG A 56 -11.25 9.69 5.62
N LEU A 57 -11.44 10.11 6.88
CA LEU A 57 -11.81 9.20 7.96
C LEU A 57 -13.20 8.60 7.72
N SER A 58 -13.36 7.34 8.06
CA SER A 58 -14.63 6.57 7.97
C SER A 58 -15.10 6.28 6.54
N TYR A 59 -14.17 6.28 5.58
CA TYR A 59 -14.43 5.87 4.20
C TYR A 59 -13.79 4.51 3.83
N GLY A 60 -13.36 3.76 4.84
CA GLY A 60 -12.74 2.46 4.65
C GLY A 60 -11.22 2.51 4.46
N LEU A 61 -10.64 1.40 4.04
CA LEU A 61 -9.23 1.32 3.73
C LEU A 61 -8.84 2.31 2.64
N ALA A 62 -7.74 3.03 2.82
CA ALA A 62 -7.24 3.97 1.82
C ALA A 62 -6.08 3.36 1.02
N PHE A 63 -6.23 3.32 -0.31
CA PHE A 63 -5.14 3.05 -1.22
C PHE A 63 -4.34 4.32 -1.49
N ALA A 64 -3.04 4.29 -1.28
CA ALA A 64 -2.13 5.27 -1.82
C ALA A 64 -1.46 4.68 -3.08
N LYS A 65 -2.12 4.88 -4.23
CA LYS A 65 -1.62 4.37 -5.52
C LYS A 65 -0.23 4.91 -5.84
N TYR A 66 0.00 6.17 -5.54
CA TYR A 66 1.27 6.84 -5.73
C TYR A 66 1.79 7.40 -4.42
N THR A 67 3.02 7.07 -4.07
CA THR A 67 3.71 7.59 -2.87
C THR A 67 5.05 8.21 -3.27
N GLY A 68 5.50 9.16 -2.49
CA GLY A 68 6.78 9.82 -2.71
C GLY A 68 6.90 11.09 -1.88
N SER A 69 8.08 11.36 -1.34
CA SER A 69 8.32 12.61 -0.60
C SER A 69 8.22 13.79 -1.55
N ARG A 70 7.36 14.74 -1.24
CA ARG A 70 6.97 15.86 -2.09
C ARG A 70 6.54 15.41 -3.50
N GLY A 71 5.95 14.20 -3.58
CA GLY A 71 5.53 13.60 -4.83
C GLY A 71 6.66 13.15 -5.76
N LYS A 72 7.92 13.16 -5.35
CA LYS A 72 9.06 12.91 -6.25
C LYS A 72 10.10 11.94 -5.73
N VAL A 73 10.56 12.12 -4.48
CA VAL A 73 11.72 11.39 -3.95
C VAL A 73 11.29 10.05 -3.38
N GLY A 74 11.95 8.98 -3.84
CA GLY A 74 11.65 7.61 -3.41
C GLY A 74 10.22 7.22 -3.75
N ALA A 75 9.73 7.64 -4.90
CA ALA A 75 8.39 7.36 -5.36
C ALA A 75 8.16 5.88 -5.67
N SER A 76 6.94 5.43 -5.45
CA SER A 76 6.40 4.16 -5.89
C SER A 76 5.01 4.41 -6.48
N ASP A 77 4.72 3.76 -7.60
CA ASP A 77 3.43 3.85 -8.28
C ASP A 77 2.90 2.44 -8.54
N ALA A 78 1.75 2.12 -7.95
CA ALA A 78 1.12 0.84 -8.17
C ALA A 78 0.58 0.75 -9.61
N ASP A 79 0.86 -0.36 -10.29
CA ASP A 79 0.35 -0.58 -11.64
C ASP A 79 -1.18 -0.75 -11.68
N ALA A 80 -1.76 -0.50 -12.86
CA ALA A 80 -3.21 -0.52 -13.03
C ALA A 80 -3.81 -1.91 -12.84
N GLU A 81 -3.08 -2.95 -13.21
CA GLU A 81 -3.53 -4.34 -13.14
C GLU A 81 -3.67 -4.81 -11.69
N ILE A 82 -2.67 -4.55 -10.83
CA ILE A 82 -2.78 -4.91 -9.39
C ILE A 82 -3.91 -4.10 -8.74
N MET A 83 -4.05 -2.83 -9.08
CA MET A 83 -5.14 -1.99 -8.56
C MET A 83 -6.50 -2.54 -8.96
N GLN A 84 -6.67 -2.94 -10.23
CA GLN A 84 -7.92 -3.54 -10.71
C GLN A 84 -8.23 -4.84 -9.99
N GLU A 85 -7.26 -5.74 -9.90
CA GLU A 85 -7.42 -7.05 -9.26
C GLU A 85 -7.86 -6.93 -7.80
N ILE A 86 -7.19 -6.08 -7.03
CA ILE A 86 -7.51 -5.88 -5.62
C ILE A 86 -8.88 -5.21 -5.46
N ARG A 87 -9.19 -4.19 -6.26
CA ARG A 87 -10.49 -3.53 -6.23
C ARG A 87 -11.63 -4.49 -6.54
N GLN A 88 -11.51 -5.31 -7.58
CA GLN A 88 -12.51 -6.32 -7.89
C GLN A 88 -12.71 -7.32 -6.75
N ALA A 89 -11.62 -7.74 -6.09
CA ALA A 89 -11.73 -8.61 -4.93
C ALA A 89 -12.43 -7.94 -3.75
N PHE A 90 -12.15 -6.65 -3.51
CA PHE A 90 -12.78 -5.89 -2.44
C PHE A 90 -14.27 -5.65 -2.72
N GLU A 91 -14.63 -5.25 -3.94
CA GLU A 91 -16.02 -5.06 -4.37
C GLU A 91 -16.84 -6.36 -4.23
N LYS A 92 -16.28 -7.49 -4.67
CA LYS A 92 -16.92 -8.81 -4.53
C LYS A 92 -17.17 -9.22 -3.08
N ASN A 93 -16.33 -8.75 -2.16
CA ASN A 93 -16.42 -9.06 -0.73
C ASN A 93 -17.00 -7.90 0.11
N GLU A 94 -17.57 -6.88 -0.56
CA GLU A 94 -18.19 -5.73 0.09
C GLU A 94 -17.27 -5.02 1.10
N VAL A 95 -15.96 -4.94 0.80
CA VAL A 95 -14.99 -4.20 1.59
C VAL A 95 -15.05 -2.73 1.21
N ALA A 96 -15.27 -1.85 2.17
CA ALA A 96 -15.23 -0.42 1.93
C ALA A 96 -13.78 0.06 1.76
N TYR A 97 -13.54 0.79 0.67
CA TYR A 97 -12.23 1.37 0.37
C TYR A 97 -12.35 2.71 -0.34
N GLN A 98 -11.28 3.46 -0.29
CA GLN A 98 -11.10 4.71 -1.03
C GLN A 98 -9.73 4.72 -1.72
N VAL A 99 -9.59 5.51 -2.78
CA VAL A 99 -8.30 5.74 -3.44
C VAL A 99 -7.93 7.19 -3.21
N GLY A 100 -6.72 7.42 -2.70
CA GLY A 100 -6.26 8.78 -2.45
C GLY A 100 -4.75 8.85 -2.33
N GLY A 101 -4.19 9.94 -2.83
CA GLY A 101 -2.94 10.47 -2.37
C GLY A 101 -3.26 11.55 -1.33
N PHE A 102 -2.29 12.04 -0.61
CA PHE A 102 -2.62 13.02 0.41
C PHE A 102 -2.15 14.43 0.12
N ASN A 103 -1.41 14.65 -0.94
CA ASN A 103 -0.70 15.91 -1.07
C ASN A 103 -0.84 16.55 -2.44
N LYS A 104 -0.73 17.86 -2.41
CA LYS A 104 -0.32 18.60 -3.59
C LYS A 104 1.13 18.28 -3.92
N THR A 105 1.41 18.09 -5.19
CA THR A 105 2.77 17.91 -5.69
C THR A 105 3.65 19.08 -5.24
N ASP A 106 4.85 18.78 -4.76
CA ASP A 106 5.85 19.71 -4.23
C ASP A 106 5.58 20.31 -2.83
N GLU A 107 4.38 20.15 -2.27
CA GLU A 107 4.04 20.73 -0.95
C GLU A 107 4.08 19.70 0.18
N GLY A 108 3.91 18.43 -0.12
CA GLY A 108 3.89 17.38 0.88
C GLY A 108 4.18 16.01 0.30
N GLY A 109 3.93 14.98 1.07
CA GLY A 109 4.09 13.60 0.63
C GLY A 109 5.05 12.80 1.49
N GLY A 110 4.87 11.50 1.49
CA GLY A 110 5.70 10.55 2.21
C GLY A 110 6.04 9.36 1.34
N GLY A 111 7.25 8.82 1.52
CA GLY A 111 7.64 7.53 0.98
C GLY A 111 7.28 6.43 1.97
N THR A 112 6.92 5.28 1.43
CA THR A 112 6.58 4.08 2.20
C THR A 112 7.58 2.96 1.95
N VAL A 113 7.40 1.83 2.62
CA VAL A 113 8.21 0.63 2.36
C VAL A 113 7.92 0.00 1.00
N ALA A 114 6.80 0.34 0.35
CA ALA A 114 6.42 -0.17 -0.96
C ALA A 114 7.52 0.00 -2.01
N LYS A 115 8.22 1.13 -2.02
CA LYS A 115 9.33 1.37 -2.95
C LYS A 115 10.43 0.32 -2.88
N PHE A 116 10.72 -0.23 -1.70
CA PHE A 116 11.76 -1.25 -1.54
C PHE A 116 11.31 -2.61 -2.06
N LEU A 117 10.01 -2.92 -1.97
CA LEU A 117 9.44 -4.12 -2.56
C LEU A 117 9.35 -4.00 -4.08
N ALA A 118 8.87 -2.86 -4.56
CA ALA A 118 8.79 -2.56 -5.99
C ALA A 118 10.18 -2.59 -6.68
N TYR A 119 11.25 -2.24 -5.96
CA TYR A 119 12.62 -2.34 -6.48
C TYR A 119 13.02 -3.77 -6.88
N TYR A 120 12.43 -4.79 -6.25
CA TYR A 120 12.61 -6.21 -6.61
C TYR A 120 11.67 -6.69 -7.71
N GLY A 121 10.88 -5.79 -8.29
CA GLY A 121 9.87 -6.12 -9.31
C GLY A 121 8.58 -6.69 -8.72
N ILE A 122 8.43 -6.70 -7.39
CA ILE A 122 7.19 -7.11 -6.73
C ILE A 122 6.10 -6.07 -7.01
N ARG A 123 4.97 -6.52 -7.53
CA ARG A 123 3.81 -5.64 -7.76
C ARG A 123 3.23 -5.21 -6.41
N THR A 124 3.39 -3.94 -6.08
CA THR A 124 3.13 -3.44 -4.73
C THR A 124 2.19 -2.25 -4.75
N VAL A 125 1.27 -2.20 -3.79
CA VAL A 125 0.43 -1.04 -3.51
C VAL A 125 0.41 -0.75 -2.01
N ASP A 126 0.40 0.52 -1.64
CA ASP A 126 0.16 0.92 -0.26
C ASP A 126 -1.33 0.94 0.04
N ALA A 127 -1.73 0.32 1.14
CA ALA A 127 -3.11 0.28 1.57
C ALA A 127 -3.23 0.09 3.08
N GLY A 128 -3.85 1.04 3.73
CA GLY A 128 -4.08 1.01 5.18
C GLY A 128 -5.11 2.02 5.64
N PRO A 129 -5.35 2.13 6.93
CA PRO A 129 -6.31 3.11 7.45
C PRO A 129 -5.80 4.53 7.29
N ALA A 130 -6.72 5.44 7.00
CA ALA A 130 -6.45 6.85 7.02
C ALA A 130 -6.35 7.38 8.47
N LEU A 131 -5.47 8.35 8.70
CA LEU A 131 -5.32 8.97 10.00
C LEU A 131 -5.04 10.47 9.94
N ILE A 132 -5.38 11.17 11.01
CA ILE A 132 -5.08 12.59 11.22
C ILE A 132 -3.94 12.69 12.24
N SER A 133 -3.15 13.75 12.12
CA SER A 133 -2.02 14.05 13.02
C SER A 133 -0.90 13.01 12.97
N MET A 134 -0.63 12.50 11.77
CA MET A 134 0.49 11.59 11.51
C MET A 134 1.79 12.14 12.09
N HIS A 135 2.55 11.27 12.76
CA HIS A 135 3.81 11.57 13.46
C HIS A 135 3.67 12.46 14.70
N SER A 136 2.45 12.70 15.19
CA SER A 136 2.24 13.39 16.46
C SER A 136 2.20 12.41 17.64
N LEU A 137 2.15 12.96 18.85
CA LEU A 137 1.98 12.15 20.07
C LEU A 137 0.60 11.48 20.15
N PHE A 138 -0.40 12.03 19.45
CA PHE A 138 -1.77 11.52 19.40
C PHE A 138 -2.24 11.51 17.96
N GLU A 139 -2.23 10.34 17.35
CA GLU A 139 -2.77 10.08 16.03
C GLU A 139 -4.21 9.58 16.15
N ILE A 140 -5.05 9.97 15.22
CA ILE A 140 -6.48 9.63 15.23
C ILE A 140 -6.81 8.88 13.95
N SER A 141 -7.38 7.68 14.10
CA SER A 141 -7.95 6.89 13.01
C SER A 141 -9.39 6.48 13.33
N SER A 142 -10.16 6.16 12.31
CA SER A 142 -11.50 5.62 12.47
C SER A 142 -11.48 4.13 12.80
N LYS A 143 -12.26 3.70 13.79
CA LYS A 143 -12.46 2.26 14.08
C LYS A 143 -13.12 1.52 12.91
N ALA A 144 -13.97 2.20 12.14
CA ALA A 144 -14.58 1.64 10.94
C ALA A 144 -13.50 1.37 9.88
N ASP A 145 -12.57 2.31 9.65
CA ASP A 145 -11.48 2.13 8.69
C ASP A 145 -10.53 1.00 9.11
N LEU A 146 -10.25 0.89 10.42
CA LEU A 146 -9.45 -0.21 10.95
C LEU A 146 -10.12 -1.57 10.72
N TYR A 147 -11.43 -1.66 10.93
CA TYR A 147 -12.19 -2.88 10.66
C TYR A 147 -12.20 -3.23 9.16
N GLU A 148 -12.44 -2.26 8.29
CA GLU A 148 -12.37 -2.46 6.84
C GLU A 148 -10.96 -2.82 6.37
N THR A 149 -9.92 -2.27 7.00
CA THR A 149 -8.52 -2.65 6.74
C THR A 149 -8.27 -4.13 7.09
N TYR A 150 -8.78 -4.60 8.22
CA TYR A 150 -8.71 -6.03 8.57
C TYR A 150 -9.42 -6.90 7.52
N ARG A 151 -10.64 -6.53 7.11
CA ARG A 151 -11.39 -7.25 6.06
C ARG A 151 -10.62 -7.27 4.74
N ALA A 152 -10.08 -6.13 4.36
CA ALA A 152 -9.28 -5.95 3.14
C ALA A 152 -8.06 -6.89 3.11
N TYR A 153 -7.30 -6.94 4.19
CA TYR A 153 -6.12 -7.82 4.26
C TYR A 153 -6.51 -9.30 4.20
N LYS A 154 -7.59 -9.68 4.86
CA LYS A 154 -8.13 -11.04 4.76
C LYS A 154 -8.52 -11.41 3.32
N VAL A 155 -9.16 -10.49 2.60
CA VAL A 155 -9.52 -10.69 1.19
C VAL A 155 -8.27 -10.74 0.31
N PHE A 156 -7.30 -9.85 0.53
CA PHE A 156 -6.04 -9.82 -0.22
C PHE A 156 -5.29 -11.16 -0.15
N PHE A 157 -5.18 -11.77 1.02
CA PHE A 157 -4.56 -13.09 1.17
C PHE A 157 -5.35 -14.22 0.50
N GLY A 158 -6.59 -14.01 0.12
CA GLY A 158 -7.41 -14.95 -0.63
C GLY A 158 -7.35 -14.81 -2.16
N ILE A 159 -6.68 -13.78 -2.67
CA ILE A 159 -6.48 -13.57 -4.12
C ILE A 159 -5.49 -14.62 -4.63
N LYS A 160 -5.88 -15.34 -5.67
CA LYS A 160 -5.08 -16.42 -6.28
C LYS A 160 -4.29 -15.90 -7.48
#